data_96cf42c73b20210a5d443f792cc072a7
#
_entry.id   96cf42c73b20210a5d443f792cc072a7
#
_cell.length_a   1.000
_cell.length_b   1.000
_cell.length_c   1.000
_cell.angle_alpha   90.00
_cell.angle_beta   90.00
_cell.angle_gamma   90.00
#
_symmetry.space_group_name_H-M   'P 1'
#
loop_
_entity.id
_entity.type
_entity.pdbx_description
1 polymer ?
#
loop_
_entity_poly.entity_id
_entity_poly.type
_entity_poly.pdbx_seq_one_letter_code
_entity_poly.pdbx_strand_id
1 'polypeptide(L)'
;MERNTFMSKKVFFLYPHSVIQQGLVRELVANEYAVYLVSNHKRFREVLRDFDEPIVFINIDENLDPDQWREYISEIKSSDDNNAKIGVLTYNEDKDLAKTYLMDLGIQCGFIKLKLGLDQSRSIILKTLEANEAKGRRKYLRIDCWQLPNTELNMKFGDELCSGRIRDISSVGLAFMFDKERVLEKHTMLKDIQLKLRGKIARVSGPVIGERETPEGTIYVILFNQDTDSATRSRIHSFMYETLQEEINRIMLR
;
A
#
# COMPACT_ATOMS: atom_id res chain seq x y z
N MET A 1 6.72 -23.35 4.95
CA MET A 1 6.80 -21.95 4.50
C MET A 1 6.59 -21.09 5.72
N GLU A 2 7.64 -20.47 6.26
CA GLU A 2 7.51 -19.57 7.40
C GLU A 2 6.66 -18.37 6.98
N ARG A 3 5.49 -18.20 7.60
CA ARG A 3 4.64 -17.03 7.42
C ARG A 3 5.43 -15.81 7.86
N ASN A 4 5.69 -14.92 6.94
CA ASN A 4 6.54 -13.73 7.14
C ASN A 4 5.78 -12.70 7.99
N THR A 5 5.73 -12.91 9.30
CA THR A 5 4.99 -12.15 10.33
C THR A 5 5.42 -10.67 10.46
N PHE A 6 6.28 -10.18 9.53
CA PHE A 6 6.92 -8.86 9.63
C PHE A 6 6.51 -7.87 8.55
N MET A 7 5.63 -8.27 7.63
CA MET A 7 5.14 -7.38 6.57
C MET A 7 3.95 -6.53 7.05
N SER A 8 3.77 -5.36 6.45
CA SER A 8 2.57 -4.54 6.67
C SER A 8 1.33 -5.33 6.23
N LYS A 9 0.26 -5.25 7.03
CA LYS A 9 -1.04 -5.84 6.66
C LYS A 9 -1.57 -5.16 5.41
N LYS A 10 -2.24 -5.92 4.57
CA LYS A 10 -2.89 -5.38 3.38
C LYS A 10 -4.24 -4.79 3.77
N VAL A 11 -4.52 -3.57 3.33
CA VAL A 11 -5.78 -2.87 3.62
C VAL A 11 -6.59 -2.82 2.33
N PHE A 12 -7.76 -3.44 2.35
CA PHE A 12 -8.65 -3.52 1.19
C PHE A 12 -9.89 -2.66 1.41
N PHE A 13 -10.30 -1.97 0.35
CA PHE A 13 -11.59 -1.32 0.27
C PHE A 13 -12.41 -2.00 -0.82
N LEU A 14 -13.46 -2.72 -0.44
CA LEU A 14 -14.38 -3.39 -1.35
C LEU A 14 -15.52 -2.43 -1.69
N TYR A 15 -15.68 -2.12 -2.99
CA TYR A 15 -16.66 -1.16 -3.53
C TYR A 15 -16.60 0.23 -2.87
N PRO A 16 -15.42 0.83 -2.70
CA PRO A 16 -15.33 2.08 -1.96
C PRO A 16 -16.11 3.20 -2.64
N HIS A 17 -16.82 3.98 -1.86
CA HIS A 17 -17.44 5.23 -2.34
C HIS A 17 -16.41 6.17 -2.98
N SER A 18 -16.84 6.97 -3.97
CA SER A 18 -15.98 7.90 -4.70
C SER A 18 -15.19 8.84 -3.78
N VAL A 19 -15.80 9.27 -2.69
CA VAL A 19 -15.17 10.12 -1.66
C VAL A 19 -13.96 9.43 -1.03
N ILE A 20 -14.06 8.14 -0.75
CA ILE A 20 -12.95 7.32 -0.23
C ILE A 20 -11.87 7.17 -1.30
N GLN A 21 -12.25 6.87 -2.54
CA GLN A 21 -11.30 6.67 -3.64
C GLN A 21 -10.47 7.91 -3.94
N GLN A 22 -11.10 9.08 -4.00
CA GLN A 22 -10.46 10.32 -4.45
C GLN A 22 -9.56 10.96 -3.40
N GLY A 23 -9.90 10.87 -2.13
CA GLY A 23 -9.19 11.55 -1.03
C GLY A 23 -8.41 10.60 -0.14
N LEU A 24 -9.13 9.74 0.57
CA LEU A 24 -8.57 8.95 1.66
C LEU A 24 -7.49 7.96 1.23
N VAL A 25 -7.66 7.29 0.10
CA VAL A 25 -6.73 6.22 -0.31
C VAL A 25 -5.33 6.75 -0.55
N ARG A 26 -5.18 7.88 -1.23
CA ARG A 26 -3.86 8.50 -1.46
C ARG A 26 -3.23 8.95 -0.15
N GLU A 27 -4.03 9.45 0.77
CA GLU A 27 -3.56 9.83 2.10
C GLU A 27 -3.09 8.62 2.91
N LEU A 28 -3.82 7.50 2.85
CA LEU A 28 -3.40 6.27 3.51
C LEU A 28 -2.06 5.75 2.96
N VAL A 29 -1.86 5.79 1.65
CA VAL A 29 -0.56 5.43 1.05
C VAL A 29 0.53 6.41 1.48
N ALA A 30 0.25 7.72 1.52
CA ALA A 30 1.18 8.72 2.04
C ALA A 30 1.47 8.53 3.54
N ASN A 31 0.54 7.93 4.29
CA ASN A 31 0.72 7.48 5.67
C ASN A 31 1.28 6.06 5.78
N GLU A 32 1.86 5.52 4.72
CA GLU A 32 2.60 4.25 4.71
C GLU A 32 1.74 2.98 4.87
N TYR A 33 0.46 3.03 4.52
CA TYR A 33 -0.41 1.85 4.45
C TYR A 33 -0.41 1.24 3.05
N ALA A 34 -0.36 -0.10 2.97
CA ALA A 34 -0.54 -0.83 1.72
C ALA A 34 -2.03 -0.97 1.40
N VAL A 35 -2.56 -0.08 0.56
CA VAL A 35 -4.00 0.05 0.30
C VAL A 35 -4.37 -0.42 -1.10
N TYR A 36 -5.45 -1.20 -1.19
CA TYR A 36 -5.97 -1.80 -2.40
C TYR A 36 -7.46 -1.53 -2.56
N LEU A 37 -7.88 -1.15 -3.75
CA LEU A 37 -9.29 -1.00 -4.12
C LEU A 37 -9.77 -2.21 -4.90
N VAL A 38 -10.92 -2.75 -4.55
CA VAL A 38 -11.49 -3.95 -5.15
C VAL A 38 -12.96 -3.71 -5.51
N SER A 39 -13.39 -4.19 -6.68
CA SER A 39 -14.74 -4.03 -7.20
C SER A 39 -15.39 -5.35 -7.65
N ASN A 40 -14.93 -6.49 -7.12
CA ASN A 40 -15.51 -7.82 -7.40
C ASN A 40 -15.48 -8.67 -6.14
N HIS A 41 -16.60 -8.72 -5.41
CA HIS A 41 -16.69 -9.43 -4.13
C HIS A 41 -16.53 -10.95 -4.26
N LYS A 42 -17.02 -11.56 -5.35
CA LYS A 42 -16.94 -13.02 -5.54
C LYS A 42 -15.48 -13.45 -5.68
N ARG A 43 -14.75 -12.83 -6.60
CA ARG A 43 -13.35 -13.13 -6.82
C ARG A 43 -12.48 -12.72 -5.61
N PHE A 44 -12.82 -11.59 -4.98
CA PHE A 44 -12.07 -11.11 -3.82
C PHE A 44 -12.09 -12.10 -2.65
N ARG A 45 -13.22 -12.75 -2.37
CA ARG A 45 -13.32 -13.78 -1.33
C ARG A 45 -12.34 -14.93 -1.56
N GLU A 46 -12.14 -15.33 -2.83
CA GLU A 46 -11.21 -16.40 -3.16
C GLU A 46 -9.75 -16.00 -2.91
N VAL A 47 -9.37 -14.78 -3.36
CA VAL A 47 -8.00 -14.27 -3.23
C VAL A 47 -7.65 -13.80 -1.83
N LEU A 48 -8.64 -13.53 -0.98
CA LEU A 48 -8.42 -13.01 0.37
C LEU A 48 -7.62 -13.99 1.25
N ARG A 49 -7.68 -15.28 0.94
CA ARG A 49 -6.93 -16.36 1.61
C ARG A 49 -5.41 -16.26 1.41
N ASP A 50 -4.98 -15.57 0.34
CA ASP A 50 -3.56 -15.43 0.01
C ASP A 50 -2.86 -14.37 0.89
N PHE A 51 -3.63 -13.64 1.70
CA PHE A 51 -3.13 -12.55 2.54
C PHE A 51 -3.20 -12.91 4.03
N ASP A 52 -2.14 -12.56 4.77
CA ASP A 52 -2.06 -12.78 6.20
C ASP A 52 -2.70 -11.61 6.96
N GLU A 53 -3.69 -11.88 7.81
CA GLU A 53 -4.46 -10.90 8.60
C GLU A 53 -4.87 -9.63 7.82
N PRO A 54 -5.49 -9.73 6.62
CA PRO A 54 -5.87 -8.55 5.87
C PRO A 54 -6.96 -7.75 6.60
N ILE A 55 -6.94 -6.43 6.42
CA ILE A 55 -8.00 -5.54 6.91
C ILE A 55 -8.89 -5.18 5.74
N VAL A 56 -10.19 -5.40 5.86
CA VAL A 56 -11.15 -5.22 4.77
C VAL A 56 -12.25 -4.26 5.20
N PHE A 57 -12.34 -3.11 4.55
CA PHE A 57 -13.46 -2.19 4.67
C PHE A 57 -14.44 -2.42 3.51
N ILE A 58 -15.67 -2.78 3.83
CA ILE A 58 -16.72 -3.13 2.88
C ILE A 58 -17.75 -2.01 2.83
N ASN A 59 -17.99 -1.45 1.64
CA ASN A 59 -19.15 -0.62 1.39
C ASN A 59 -20.38 -1.52 1.21
N ILE A 60 -21.34 -1.41 2.11
CA ILE A 60 -22.56 -2.22 2.11
C ILE A 60 -23.77 -1.50 1.48
N ASP A 61 -23.58 -0.29 0.94
CA ASP A 61 -24.65 0.49 0.34
C ASP A 61 -24.91 0.10 -1.13
N GLU A 62 -24.03 -0.70 -1.73
CA GLU A 62 -24.07 -1.03 -3.16
C GLU A 62 -23.86 -2.53 -3.41
N ASN A 63 -24.24 -2.97 -4.62
CA ASN A 63 -24.01 -4.29 -5.22
C ASN A 63 -24.77 -5.48 -4.62
N LEU A 64 -24.95 -5.57 -3.35
CA LEU A 64 -25.71 -6.62 -2.68
C LEU A 64 -26.74 -5.99 -1.75
N ASP A 65 -27.83 -6.73 -1.46
CA ASP A 65 -28.78 -6.34 -0.44
C ASP A 65 -28.22 -6.59 0.98
N PRO A 66 -28.87 -6.07 2.04
CA PRO A 66 -28.38 -6.19 3.40
C PRO A 66 -28.20 -7.65 3.89
N ASP A 67 -29.09 -8.56 3.45
CA ASP A 67 -29.01 -9.98 3.84
C ASP A 67 -27.86 -10.68 3.14
N GLN A 68 -27.68 -10.40 1.85
CA GLN A 68 -26.56 -10.92 1.07
C GLN A 68 -25.21 -10.42 1.59
N TRP A 69 -25.11 -9.16 2.03
CA TRP A 69 -23.90 -8.65 2.67
C TRP A 69 -23.61 -9.34 4.00
N ARG A 70 -24.64 -9.63 4.81
CA ARG A 70 -24.48 -10.39 6.05
C ARG A 70 -23.95 -11.80 5.80
N GLU A 71 -24.54 -12.48 4.81
CA GLU A 71 -24.09 -13.81 4.40
C GLU A 71 -22.63 -13.79 3.91
N TYR A 72 -22.30 -12.89 3.01
CA TYR A 72 -20.94 -12.72 2.48
C TYR A 72 -19.90 -12.50 3.59
N ILE A 73 -20.19 -11.63 4.54
CA ILE A 73 -19.29 -11.35 5.66
C ILE A 73 -19.18 -12.56 6.60
N SER A 74 -20.31 -13.25 6.85
CA SER A 74 -20.33 -14.47 7.65
C SER A 74 -19.46 -15.58 7.03
N GLU A 75 -19.55 -15.77 5.71
CA GLU A 75 -18.72 -16.73 4.97
C GLU A 75 -17.22 -16.42 5.05
N ILE A 76 -16.82 -15.13 4.93
CA ILE A 76 -15.41 -14.73 5.11
C ILE A 76 -14.94 -15.09 6.53
N LYS A 77 -15.77 -14.82 7.54
CA LYS A 77 -15.40 -15.03 8.95
C LYS A 77 -15.40 -16.49 9.38
N SER A 78 -16.23 -17.33 8.78
CA SER A 78 -16.33 -18.76 9.08
C SER A 78 -15.25 -19.60 8.38
N SER A 79 -14.47 -19.01 7.46
CA SER A 79 -13.42 -19.72 6.76
C SER A 79 -12.18 -19.85 7.66
N ASP A 80 -11.78 -21.06 8.01
CA ASP A 80 -10.60 -21.35 8.84
C ASP A 80 -9.29 -20.84 8.21
N ASP A 81 -9.28 -20.68 6.88
CA ASP A 81 -8.12 -20.19 6.11
C ASP A 81 -8.02 -18.66 6.09
N ASN A 82 -8.99 -17.95 6.69
CA ASN A 82 -9.08 -16.50 6.55
C ASN A 82 -9.24 -15.81 7.91
N ASN A 83 -8.20 -15.09 8.31
CA ASN A 83 -8.16 -14.27 9.53
C ASN A 83 -8.38 -12.76 9.24
N ALA A 84 -9.16 -12.45 8.20
CA ALA A 84 -9.46 -11.08 7.81
C ALA A 84 -10.21 -10.32 8.90
N LYS A 85 -9.78 -9.10 9.17
CA LYS A 85 -10.46 -8.17 10.05
C LYS A 85 -11.37 -7.25 9.24
N ILE A 86 -12.67 -7.30 9.52
CA ILE A 86 -13.68 -6.63 8.72
C ILE A 86 -14.19 -5.37 9.40
N GLY A 87 -14.30 -4.29 8.64
CA GLY A 87 -15.02 -3.07 8.94
C GLY A 87 -16.05 -2.77 7.86
N VAL A 88 -17.10 -2.07 8.21
CA VAL A 88 -18.18 -1.68 7.31
C VAL A 88 -18.19 -0.16 7.12
N LEU A 89 -18.35 0.27 5.87
CA LEU A 89 -18.54 1.67 5.46
C LEU A 89 -19.95 1.83 4.92
N THR A 90 -20.72 2.82 5.40
CA THR A 90 -22.09 3.04 4.96
C THR A 90 -22.58 4.47 5.24
N TYR A 91 -23.50 4.95 4.42
CA TYR A 91 -24.28 6.16 4.70
C TYR A 91 -25.54 5.87 5.53
N ASN A 92 -25.85 4.60 5.79
CA ASN A 92 -26.99 4.22 6.61
C ASN A 92 -26.73 4.55 8.09
N GLU A 93 -27.72 5.13 8.76
CA GLU A 93 -27.65 5.52 10.17
C GLU A 93 -28.41 4.57 11.09
N ASP A 94 -29.00 3.53 10.56
CA ASP A 94 -29.79 2.56 11.30
C ASP A 94 -28.94 1.93 12.41
N LYS A 95 -29.45 2.03 13.65
CA LYS A 95 -28.77 1.52 14.84
C LYS A 95 -28.91 0.01 14.96
N ASP A 96 -30.03 -0.55 14.52
CA ASP A 96 -30.26 -2.00 14.57
C ASP A 96 -29.38 -2.71 13.55
N LEU A 97 -29.21 -2.11 12.36
CA LEU A 97 -28.24 -2.58 11.37
C LEU A 97 -26.81 -2.55 11.95
N ALA A 98 -26.42 -1.44 12.54
CA ALA A 98 -25.10 -1.33 13.18
C ALA A 98 -24.90 -2.36 14.29
N LYS A 99 -25.93 -2.61 15.11
CA LYS A 99 -25.88 -3.63 16.15
C LYS A 99 -25.70 -5.03 15.58
N THR A 100 -26.42 -5.39 14.53
CA THR A 100 -26.27 -6.69 13.84
C THR A 100 -24.83 -6.91 13.36
N TYR A 101 -24.23 -5.93 12.69
CA TYR A 101 -22.84 -6.09 12.22
C TYR A 101 -21.83 -6.14 13.37
N LEU A 102 -21.98 -5.32 14.39
CA LEU A 102 -21.03 -5.24 15.50
C LEU A 102 -21.17 -6.43 16.47
N MET A 103 -22.40 -6.81 16.81
CA MET A 103 -22.65 -7.80 17.89
C MET A 103 -22.87 -9.20 17.32
N ASP A 104 -23.73 -9.35 16.30
CA ASP A 104 -24.10 -10.68 15.80
C ASP A 104 -23.04 -11.22 14.83
N LEU A 105 -22.55 -10.38 13.89
CA LEU A 105 -21.45 -10.72 13.00
C LEU A 105 -20.08 -10.50 13.64
N GLY A 106 -19.97 -9.70 14.68
CA GLY A 106 -18.74 -9.45 15.43
C GLY A 106 -17.61 -8.87 14.55
N ILE A 107 -17.89 -7.88 13.71
CA ILE A 107 -16.86 -7.22 12.90
C ILE A 107 -15.86 -6.45 13.79
N GLN A 108 -14.56 -6.57 13.49
CA GLN A 108 -13.50 -6.08 14.37
C GLN A 108 -13.06 -4.64 14.07
N CYS A 109 -13.25 -4.18 12.82
CA CYS A 109 -12.80 -2.85 12.37
C CYS A 109 -13.92 -1.80 12.36
N GLY A 110 -15.06 -2.10 13.01
CA GLY A 110 -16.12 -1.14 13.29
C GLY A 110 -17.13 -0.94 12.15
N PHE A 111 -18.23 -0.30 12.50
CA PHE A 111 -19.31 0.13 11.60
C PHE A 111 -19.19 1.65 11.44
N ILE A 112 -18.66 2.11 10.30
CA ILE A 112 -18.23 3.49 10.07
C ILE A 112 -19.28 4.21 9.23
N LYS A 113 -19.90 5.23 9.82
CA LYS A 113 -20.93 6.03 9.18
C LYS A 113 -20.32 7.20 8.41
N LEU A 114 -20.45 7.21 7.09
CA LEU A 114 -19.84 8.20 6.22
C LEU A 114 -20.56 9.57 6.27
N LYS A 115 -21.81 9.63 6.74
CA LYS A 115 -22.55 10.90 6.96
C LYS A 115 -21.91 11.84 7.98
N LEU A 116 -21.02 11.33 8.86
CA LEU A 116 -20.29 12.15 9.82
C LEU A 116 -19.32 13.13 9.16
N GLY A 117 -19.14 13.03 7.86
CA GLY A 117 -18.20 13.81 7.07
C GLY A 117 -16.88 13.08 6.85
N LEU A 118 -16.17 13.48 5.80
CA LEU A 118 -14.95 12.81 5.37
C LEU A 118 -13.86 12.83 6.45
N ASP A 119 -13.69 13.96 7.14
CA ASP A 119 -12.63 14.10 8.15
C ASP A 119 -12.83 13.20 9.37
N GLN A 120 -14.08 13.04 9.83
CA GLN A 120 -14.37 12.13 10.93
C GLN A 120 -14.21 10.68 10.51
N SER A 121 -14.76 10.31 9.37
CA SER A 121 -14.62 8.95 8.81
C SER A 121 -13.15 8.57 8.61
N ARG A 122 -12.35 9.49 8.09
CA ARG A 122 -10.90 9.37 7.94
C ARG A 122 -10.21 9.12 9.28
N SER A 123 -10.53 9.94 10.28
CA SER A 123 -9.95 9.80 11.64
C SER A 123 -10.28 8.43 12.24
N ILE A 124 -11.50 7.94 12.07
CA ILE A 124 -11.91 6.62 12.56
C ILE A 124 -11.14 5.51 11.84
N ILE A 125 -11.05 5.57 10.51
CA ILE A 125 -10.31 4.57 9.72
C ILE A 125 -8.83 4.54 10.12
N LEU A 126 -8.17 5.70 10.24
CA LEU A 126 -6.76 5.76 10.66
C LEU A 126 -6.55 5.16 12.06
N LYS A 127 -7.39 5.51 13.04
CA LYS A 127 -7.33 4.92 14.38
C LYS A 127 -7.59 3.41 14.37
N THR A 128 -8.50 2.94 13.53
CA THR A 128 -8.76 1.52 13.37
C THR A 128 -7.54 0.79 12.80
N LEU A 129 -6.88 1.37 11.80
CA LEU A 129 -5.67 0.81 11.21
C LEU A 129 -4.50 0.80 12.21
N GLU A 130 -4.35 1.84 13.00
CA GLU A 130 -3.34 1.93 14.08
C GLU A 130 -3.59 0.87 15.16
N ALA A 131 -4.83 0.75 15.65
CA ALA A 131 -5.22 -0.24 16.66
C ALA A 131 -5.04 -1.69 16.19
N ASN A 132 -5.07 -1.92 14.88
CA ASN A 132 -4.83 -3.22 14.26
C ASN A 132 -3.40 -3.42 13.76
N GLU A 133 -2.48 -2.52 14.11
CA GLU A 133 -1.05 -2.61 13.73
C GLU A 133 -0.83 -2.80 12.22
N ALA A 134 -1.62 -2.12 11.39
CA ALA A 134 -1.65 -2.32 9.95
C ALA A 134 -0.31 -2.01 9.24
N LYS A 135 0.52 -1.15 9.79
CA LYS A 135 1.85 -0.83 9.25
C LYS A 135 2.89 -1.95 9.47
N GLY A 136 2.64 -2.88 10.39
CA GLY A 136 3.62 -3.86 10.79
C GLY A 136 4.85 -3.22 11.47
N ARG A 137 6.00 -3.90 11.41
CA ARG A 137 7.26 -3.38 12.04
C ARG A 137 7.98 -2.32 11.21
N ARG A 138 7.69 -2.20 9.91
CA ARG A 138 8.35 -1.22 9.04
C ARG A 138 7.66 0.13 9.16
N LYS A 139 8.45 1.16 9.43
CA LYS A 139 7.95 2.54 9.48
C LYS A 139 7.47 3.02 8.09
N TYR A 140 8.08 2.52 7.01
CA TYR A 140 7.84 2.97 5.64
C TYR A 140 7.43 1.80 4.75
N LEU A 141 6.38 2.03 3.95
CA LEU A 141 5.94 1.14 2.90
C LEU A 141 7.03 1.05 1.81
N ARG A 142 7.29 -0.15 1.29
CA ARG A 142 8.23 -0.38 0.20
C ARG A 142 7.56 -1.09 -0.95
N ILE A 143 7.83 -0.63 -2.14
CA ILE A 143 7.41 -1.27 -3.39
C ILE A 143 8.61 -1.98 -3.98
N ASP A 144 8.50 -3.28 -4.18
CA ASP A 144 9.48 -4.07 -4.93
C ASP A 144 9.38 -3.71 -6.42
N CYS A 145 10.47 -3.22 -6.98
CA CYS A 145 10.57 -2.77 -8.36
C CYS A 145 11.34 -3.73 -9.26
N TRP A 146 11.89 -4.82 -8.73
CA TRP A 146 12.85 -5.67 -9.42
C TRP A 146 12.35 -6.23 -10.75
N GLN A 147 11.06 -6.57 -10.82
CA GLN A 147 10.42 -7.09 -12.03
C GLN A 147 9.50 -6.08 -12.73
N LEU A 148 9.46 -4.84 -12.25
CA LEU A 148 8.61 -3.81 -12.84
C LEU A 148 9.30 -3.18 -14.06
N PRO A 149 8.64 -3.15 -15.21
CA PRO A 149 9.18 -2.49 -16.39
C PRO A 149 9.25 -0.96 -16.18
N ASN A 150 10.22 -0.32 -16.82
CA ASN A 150 10.39 1.14 -16.81
C ASN A 150 10.56 1.73 -15.39
N THR A 151 11.26 1.01 -14.53
CA THR A 151 11.67 1.46 -13.19
C THR A 151 13.19 1.49 -13.10
N GLU A 152 13.74 2.62 -13.52
CA GLU A 152 15.17 2.83 -13.67
C GLU A 152 15.58 4.13 -13.00
N LEU A 153 16.88 4.26 -12.77
CA LEU A 153 17.47 5.54 -12.38
C LEU A 153 18.61 5.93 -13.32
N ASN A 154 18.80 7.23 -13.46
CA ASN A 154 19.95 7.82 -14.13
C ASN A 154 20.54 8.92 -13.25
N MET A 155 21.85 9.02 -13.20
CA MET A 155 22.54 10.09 -12.48
C MET A 155 23.89 10.40 -13.12
N LYS A 156 24.42 11.59 -12.83
CA LYS A 156 25.83 11.89 -13.08
C LYS A 156 26.65 11.52 -11.86
N PHE A 157 27.73 10.78 -12.08
CA PHE A 157 28.73 10.49 -11.07
C PHE A 157 30.10 10.94 -11.61
N GLY A 158 30.60 12.06 -11.09
CA GLY A 158 31.64 12.82 -11.77
C GLY A 158 31.14 13.36 -13.12
N ASP A 159 31.89 13.12 -14.18
CA ASP A 159 31.52 13.52 -15.55
C ASP A 159 30.77 12.39 -16.31
N GLU A 160 30.59 11.23 -15.70
CA GLU A 160 29.97 10.11 -16.36
C GLU A 160 28.46 10.02 -16.05
N LEU A 161 27.69 9.72 -17.09
CA LEU A 161 26.29 9.34 -16.95
C LEU A 161 26.20 7.87 -16.57
N CYS A 162 25.54 7.57 -15.43
CA CYS A 162 25.34 6.23 -14.91
C CYS A 162 23.87 5.91 -14.91
N SER A 163 23.54 4.68 -15.27
CA SER A 163 22.20 4.10 -15.16
C SER A 163 22.18 2.93 -14.19
N GLY A 164 21.00 2.62 -13.71
CA GLY A 164 20.80 1.48 -12.82
C GLY A 164 19.32 1.12 -12.66
N ARG A 165 19.09 -0.05 -12.09
CA ARG A 165 17.75 -0.58 -11.83
C ARG A 165 17.36 -0.36 -10.38
N ILE A 166 16.14 0.08 -10.16
CA ILE A 166 15.58 0.22 -8.82
C ILE A 166 15.17 -1.16 -8.32
N ARG A 167 15.68 -1.55 -7.13
CA ARG A 167 15.33 -2.80 -6.46
C ARG A 167 14.05 -2.67 -5.66
N ASP A 168 14.00 -1.65 -4.82
CA ASP A 168 12.80 -1.25 -4.08
C ASP A 168 12.81 0.26 -3.80
N ILE A 169 11.64 0.84 -3.63
CA ILE A 169 11.45 2.26 -3.33
C ILE A 169 10.43 2.46 -2.22
N SER A 170 10.67 3.50 -1.43
CA SER A 170 9.74 4.01 -0.39
C SER A 170 9.61 5.53 -0.50
N SER A 171 8.79 6.13 0.35
CA SER A 171 8.65 7.59 0.46
C SER A 171 9.93 8.31 0.88
N VAL A 172 10.89 7.60 1.49
CA VAL A 172 12.09 8.19 2.11
C VAL A 172 13.41 7.72 1.50
N GLY A 173 13.39 6.76 0.58
CA GLY A 173 14.62 6.24 0.00
C GLY A 173 14.38 5.11 -0.97
N LEU A 174 15.45 4.64 -1.59
CA LEU A 174 15.40 3.50 -2.50
C LEU A 174 16.64 2.63 -2.38
N ALA A 175 16.50 1.37 -2.80
CA ALA A 175 17.59 0.46 -3.06
C ALA A 175 17.75 0.29 -4.58
N PHE A 176 18.97 0.28 -5.07
CA PHE A 176 19.26 0.17 -6.49
C PHE A 176 20.57 -0.56 -6.78
N MET A 177 20.74 -1.00 -8.00
CA MET A 177 21.96 -1.57 -8.54
C MET A 177 22.35 -0.88 -9.83
N PHE A 178 23.62 -0.56 -10.01
CA PHE A 178 24.12 -0.04 -11.29
C PHE A 178 24.10 -1.10 -12.39
N ASP A 179 23.88 -0.66 -13.63
CA ASP A 179 23.96 -1.54 -14.81
C ASP A 179 25.43 -1.94 -15.12
N LYS A 180 26.38 -1.10 -14.74
CA LYS A 180 27.82 -1.38 -14.81
C LYS A 180 28.38 -1.34 -13.41
N GLU A 181 29.26 -2.28 -13.11
CA GLU A 181 29.89 -2.37 -11.80
C GLU A 181 30.54 -1.06 -11.39
N ARG A 182 30.18 -0.57 -10.21
CA ARG A 182 30.71 0.64 -9.57
C ARG A 182 30.74 0.45 -8.08
N VAL A 183 31.75 1.08 -7.47
CA VAL A 183 31.90 1.11 -6.01
C VAL A 183 31.52 2.48 -5.51
N LEU A 184 30.58 2.55 -4.58
CA LEU A 184 30.22 3.75 -3.85
C LEU A 184 30.61 3.59 -2.39
N GLU A 185 31.30 4.58 -1.87
CA GLU A 185 31.56 4.61 -0.43
C GLU A 185 30.31 5.01 0.35
N LYS A 186 30.17 4.45 1.54
CA LYS A 186 29.12 4.85 2.48
C LYS A 186 29.22 6.37 2.76
N HIS A 187 28.06 7.03 2.83
CA HIS A 187 27.91 8.49 2.95
C HIS A 187 28.25 9.31 1.70
N THR A 188 28.62 8.67 0.57
CA THR A 188 28.71 9.39 -0.71
C THR A 188 27.38 10.08 -0.99
N MET A 189 27.42 11.41 -1.23
CA MET A 189 26.25 12.20 -1.59
C MET A 189 26.00 12.09 -3.08
N LEU A 190 24.88 11.48 -3.43
CA LEU A 190 24.39 11.40 -4.81
C LEU A 190 23.39 12.53 -5.05
N LYS A 191 23.59 13.29 -6.13
CA LYS A 191 22.80 14.48 -6.48
C LYS A 191 22.04 14.26 -7.78
N ASP A 192 20.87 14.89 -7.90
CA ASP A 192 20.06 14.94 -9.13
C ASP A 192 19.80 13.57 -9.76
N ILE A 193 19.55 12.56 -8.91
CA ILE A 193 19.17 11.23 -9.37
C ILE A 193 17.81 11.32 -10.04
N GLN A 194 17.75 11.05 -11.32
CA GLN A 194 16.51 10.99 -12.08
C GLN A 194 15.93 9.58 -12.00
N LEU A 195 14.78 9.46 -11.36
CA LEU A 195 14.02 8.22 -11.28
C LEU A 195 12.99 8.19 -12.42
N LYS A 196 13.00 7.14 -13.22
CA LYS A 196 11.91 6.77 -14.12
C LYS A 196 10.99 5.81 -13.38
N LEU A 197 9.77 6.21 -13.13
CA LEU A 197 8.78 5.46 -12.38
C LEU A 197 7.55 5.26 -13.28
N ARG A 198 7.64 4.32 -14.24
CA ARG A 198 6.56 3.97 -15.17
C ARG A 198 5.98 5.19 -15.93
N GLY A 199 6.85 5.93 -16.55
CA GLY A 199 6.49 7.15 -17.31
C GLY A 199 6.47 8.45 -16.50
N LYS A 200 6.56 8.37 -15.17
CA LYS A 200 6.76 9.54 -14.31
C LYS A 200 8.24 9.77 -14.07
N ILE A 201 8.64 11.01 -14.04
CA ILE A 201 10.01 11.42 -13.70
C ILE A 201 10.00 12.09 -12.33
N ALA A 202 10.79 11.57 -11.42
CA ALA A 202 11.07 12.18 -10.13
C ALA A 202 12.58 12.46 -10.01
N ARG A 203 12.97 13.54 -9.33
CA ARG A 203 14.37 13.86 -9.06
C ARG A 203 14.62 13.89 -7.58
N VAL A 204 15.58 13.13 -7.13
CA VAL A 204 15.94 13.00 -5.72
C VAL A 204 17.45 13.15 -5.54
N SER A 205 17.85 13.52 -4.35
CA SER A 205 19.24 13.51 -3.91
C SER A 205 19.33 12.88 -2.54
N GLY A 206 20.48 12.31 -2.19
CA GLY A 206 20.66 11.76 -0.86
C GLY A 206 21.94 10.98 -0.67
N PRO A 207 22.35 10.73 0.57
CA PRO A 207 23.53 9.94 0.90
C PRO A 207 23.29 8.44 0.71
N VAL A 208 24.34 7.73 0.32
CA VAL A 208 24.43 6.28 0.41
C VAL A 208 24.49 5.89 1.90
N ILE A 209 23.51 5.14 2.38
CA ILE A 209 23.43 4.74 3.80
C ILE A 209 23.85 3.28 4.03
N GLY A 210 23.95 2.50 2.97
CA GLY A 210 24.37 1.10 3.05
C GLY A 210 24.51 0.46 1.69
N GLU A 211 25.12 -0.70 1.71
CA GLU A 211 25.31 -1.58 0.57
C GLU A 211 25.10 -3.04 0.96
N ARG A 212 24.82 -3.89 -0.01
CA ARG A 212 24.72 -5.33 0.17
C ARG A 212 25.09 -6.05 -1.12
N GLU A 213 26.03 -6.98 -1.01
CA GLU A 213 26.38 -7.88 -2.09
C GLU A 213 25.26 -8.89 -2.35
N THR A 214 24.99 -9.14 -3.61
CA THR A 214 24.07 -10.18 -4.08
C THR A 214 24.70 -10.92 -5.27
N PRO A 215 24.19 -12.09 -5.66
CA PRO A 215 24.70 -12.80 -6.86
C PRO A 215 24.57 -11.96 -8.15
N GLU A 216 23.63 -11.03 -8.19
CA GLU A 216 23.39 -10.15 -9.34
C GLU A 216 24.25 -8.88 -9.33
N GLY A 217 24.94 -8.58 -8.22
CA GLY A 217 25.76 -7.40 -8.02
C GLY A 217 25.49 -6.67 -6.71
N THR A 218 26.13 -5.53 -6.53
CA THR A 218 26.00 -4.72 -5.32
C THR A 218 24.74 -3.86 -5.34
N ILE A 219 23.90 -4.03 -4.33
CA ILE A 219 22.73 -3.19 -4.09
C ILE A 219 23.12 -2.06 -3.14
N TYR A 220 22.95 -0.82 -3.57
CA TYR A 220 23.14 0.38 -2.77
C TYR A 220 21.82 0.90 -2.24
N VAL A 221 21.84 1.44 -1.02
CA VAL A 221 20.66 2.06 -0.40
C VAL A 221 20.93 3.53 -0.16
N ILE A 222 20.05 4.38 -0.67
CA ILE A 222 20.07 5.83 -0.43
C ILE A 222 18.86 6.28 0.38
N LEU A 223 19.07 7.29 1.20
CA LEU A 223 18.02 8.00 1.90
C LEU A 223 17.79 9.36 1.20
N PHE A 224 16.55 9.68 0.87
CA PHE A 224 16.25 10.96 0.24
C PHE A 224 16.47 12.10 1.21
N ASN A 225 16.99 13.21 0.69
CA ASN A 225 17.13 14.43 1.44
C ASN A 225 15.78 14.94 1.96
N GLN A 226 15.80 15.58 3.12
CA GLN A 226 14.57 16.12 3.73
C GLN A 226 13.94 17.26 2.92
N ASP A 227 14.74 18.00 2.17
CA ASP A 227 14.34 19.10 1.28
C ASP A 227 13.77 18.65 -0.07
N THR A 228 13.61 17.33 -0.28
CA THR A 228 12.91 16.81 -1.47
C THR A 228 11.53 17.46 -1.58
N ASP A 229 11.27 18.11 -2.72
CA ASP A 229 10.06 18.91 -2.93
C ASP A 229 8.75 18.06 -2.89
N SER A 230 7.65 18.73 -2.60
CA SER A 230 6.34 18.08 -2.44
C SER A 230 5.83 17.44 -3.74
N ALA A 231 6.16 18.02 -4.90
CA ALA A 231 5.76 17.47 -6.20
C ALA A 231 6.49 16.15 -6.49
N THR A 232 7.78 16.06 -6.17
CA THR A 232 8.56 14.82 -6.27
C THR A 232 8.04 13.77 -5.32
N ARG A 233 7.76 14.10 -4.06
CA ARG A 233 7.12 13.17 -3.10
C ARG A 233 5.75 12.67 -3.58
N SER A 234 4.92 13.56 -4.12
CA SER A 234 3.62 13.21 -4.68
C SER A 234 3.74 12.24 -5.87
N ARG A 235 4.74 12.40 -6.73
CA ARG A 235 5.00 11.46 -7.85
C ARG A 235 5.40 10.07 -7.35
N ILE A 236 6.24 10.02 -6.31
CA ILE A 236 6.64 8.75 -5.68
C ILE A 236 5.42 8.07 -5.05
N HIS A 237 4.61 8.77 -4.26
CA HIS A 237 3.38 8.21 -3.69
C HIS A 237 2.37 7.75 -4.75
N SER A 238 2.22 8.53 -5.84
CA SER A 238 1.36 8.10 -6.97
C SER A 238 1.87 6.83 -7.63
N PHE A 239 3.17 6.71 -7.83
CA PHE A 239 3.78 5.48 -8.36
C PHE A 239 3.54 4.29 -7.41
N MET A 240 3.76 4.48 -6.11
CA MET A 240 3.52 3.44 -5.11
C MET A 240 2.05 2.97 -5.14
N TYR A 241 1.11 3.91 -5.12
CA TYR A 241 -0.32 3.62 -5.20
C TYR A 241 -0.69 2.85 -6.47
N GLU A 242 -0.28 3.35 -7.65
CA GLU A 242 -0.59 2.71 -8.92
C GLU A 242 -0.02 1.29 -9.01
N THR A 243 1.18 1.08 -8.48
CA THR A 243 1.80 -0.25 -8.45
C THR A 243 1.02 -1.23 -7.55
N LEU A 244 0.55 -0.77 -6.40
CA LEU A 244 -0.31 -1.59 -5.54
C LEU A 244 -1.63 -1.94 -6.25
N GLN A 245 -2.27 -0.98 -6.94
CA GLN A 245 -3.50 -1.26 -7.68
C GLN A 245 -3.30 -2.26 -8.81
N GLU A 246 -2.18 -2.18 -9.53
CA GLU A 246 -1.89 -3.16 -10.59
C GLU A 246 -1.56 -4.53 -10.02
N GLU A 247 -0.90 -4.61 -8.87
CA GLU A 247 -0.65 -5.87 -8.17
C GLU A 247 -1.98 -6.59 -7.88
N ILE A 248 -2.92 -5.90 -7.22
CA ILE A 248 -4.21 -6.52 -6.89
C ILE A 248 -5.03 -6.83 -8.15
N ASN A 249 -5.06 -5.96 -9.14
CA ASN A 249 -5.78 -6.21 -10.38
C ASN A 249 -5.26 -7.47 -11.09
N ARG A 250 -3.94 -7.69 -11.09
CA ARG A 250 -3.32 -8.90 -11.66
C ARG A 250 -3.71 -10.16 -10.89
N ILE A 251 -3.78 -10.08 -9.56
CA ILE A 251 -4.21 -11.19 -8.70
C ILE A 251 -5.69 -11.50 -8.95
N MET A 252 -6.53 -10.47 -9.09
CA MET A 252 -7.97 -10.61 -9.33
C MET A 252 -8.33 -11.17 -10.71
N LEU A 253 -7.41 -11.12 -11.68
CA LEU A 253 -7.60 -11.66 -13.04
C LEU A 253 -7.13 -13.12 -13.21
N ARG A 254 -6.38 -13.66 -12.29
CA ARG A 254 -5.93 -15.07 -12.27
C ARG A 254 -7.04 -15.99 -11.80
#